data_cb2bf736d6aff0795b7ecdbf9758adc4
#
_entry.id   cb2bf736d6aff0795b7ecdbf9758adc4
#
_cell.length_a   1.000
_cell.length_b   1.000
_cell.length_c   1.000
_cell.angle_alpha   90.00
_cell.angle_beta   90.00
_cell.angle_gamma   90.00
#
_symmetry.space_group_name_H-M   'P 1'
#
loop_
_entity.id
_entity.type
_entity.pdbx_description
1 polymer ?
#
loop_
_entity_poly.entity_id
_entity_poly.type
_entity_poly.pdbx_seq_one_letter_code
_entity_poly.pdbx_strand_id
1 'polypeptide(L)'
;MANVMIADDSEQVRLTLRDMIEAGKHKVVAEAVDGFDTLEKFESAKPDVLFLDVAMPKKDGMETLIELMKSNPKPKVVMITALDDMELIQNCISVGALAYITKPFDTDDILNAISFAFEEK
;
A
#
# COMPACT_ATOMS: atom_id res chain seq x y z
N MET A 1 2.85 14.62 -9.25
CA MET A 1 3.54 14.12 -8.03
C MET A 1 2.50 13.60 -7.05
N ALA A 2 2.72 12.40 -6.53
CA ALA A 2 1.81 11.77 -5.58
C ALA A 2 2.37 11.84 -4.16
N ASN A 3 1.46 11.93 -3.19
CA ASN A 3 1.80 11.72 -1.78
C ASN A 3 1.52 10.25 -1.48
N VAL A 4 2.55 9.51 -1.12
CA VAL A 4 2.50 8.06 -0.99
C VAL A 4 2.78 7.65 0.45
N MET A 5 1.99 6.69 0.94
CA MET A 5 2.22 6.09 2.26
C MET A 5 2.64 4.63 2.06
N ILE A 6 3.53 4.17 2.93
CA ILE A 6 4.05 2.80 2.90
C ILE A 6 3.73 2.13 4.24
N ALA A 7 3.20 0.91 4.20
CA ALA A 7 2.97 0.10 5.39
C ALA A 7 3.61 -1.28 5.20
N ASP A 8 4.68 -1.55 5.92
CA ASP A 8 5.45 -2.80 5.86
C ASP A 8 6.27 -2.90 7.14
N ASP A 9 6.33 -4.08 7.76
CA ASP A 9 7.09 -4.26 8.99
C ASP A 9 8.61 -4.35 8.77
N SER A 10 9.05 -4.52 7.52
CA SER A 10 10.47 -4.61 7.18
C SER A 10 11.02 -3.22 6.86
N GLU A 11 11.97 -2.76 7.66
CA GLU A 11 12.67 -1.51 7.38
C GLU A 11 13.36 -1.54 6.02
N GLN A 12 13.95 -2.70 5.67
CA GLN A 12 14.64 -2.87 4.38
C GLN A 12 13.67 -2.66 3.22
N VAL A 13 12.47 -3.23 3.30
CA VAL A 13 11.46 -3.08 2.23
C VAL A 13 10.99 -1.62 2.17
N ARG A 14 10.78 -0.98 3.31
CA ARG A 14 10.36 0.42 3.32
C ARG A 14 11.42 1.33 2.67
N LEU A 15 12.70 1.08 2.96
CA LEU A 15 13.78 1.85 2.33
C LEU A 15 13.80 1.66 0.81
N THR A 16 13.66 0.42 0.37
CA THR A 16 13.62 0.10 -1.06
C THR A 16 12.45 0.80 -1.75
N LEU A 17 11.25 0.72 -1.14
CA LEU A 17 10.07 1.39 -1.68
C LEU A 17 10.24 2.90 -1.73
N ARG A 18 10.79 3.48 -0.66
CA ARG A 18 11.05 4.92 -0.61
C ARG A 18 11.94 5.35 -1.76
N ASP A 19 13.04 4.63 -1.98
CA ASP A 19 13.98 4.97 -3.05
C ASP A 19 13.29 4.92 -4.42
N MET A 20 12.49 3.90 -4.67
CA MET A 20 11.76 3.74 -5.93
C MET A 20 10.73 4.86 -6.13
N ILE A 21 9.98 5.17 -5.09
CA ILE A 21 8.94 6.20 -5.12
C ILE A 21 9.57 7.57 -5.37
N GLU A 22 10.65 7.86 -4.68
CA GLU A 22 11.34 9.15 -4.83
C GLU A 22 12.04 9.27 -6.18
N ALA A 23 12.52 8.16 -6.74
CA ALA A 23 13.08 8.14 -8.09
C ALA A 23 12.04 8.57 -9.12
N GLY A 24 10.77 8.28 -8.90
CA GLY A 24 9.67 8.72 -9.76
C GLY A 24 9.17 10.13 -9.42
N LYS A 25 9.86 10.83 -8.53
CA LYS A 25 9.53 12.20 -8.10
C LYS A 25 8.22 12.30 -7.33
N HIS A 26 7.85 11.22 -6.66
CA HIS A 26 6.74 11.20 -5.72
C HIS A 26 7.28 11.36 -4.30
N LYS A 27 6.40 11.68 -3.38
CA LYS A 27 6.79 11.95 -1.98
C LYS A 27 6.23 10.89 -1.05
N VAL A 28 7.07 10.35 -0.17
CA VAL A 28 6.63 9.45 0.90
C VAL A 28 6.25 10.33 2.09
N VAL A 29 4.97 10.33 2.44
CA VAL A 29 4.44 11.20 3.50
C VAL A 29 4.30 10.50 4.84
N ALA A 30 4.31 9.17 4.86
CA ALA A 30 4.22 8.40 6.10
C ALA A 30 4.68 6.97 5.87
N GLU A 31 5.20 6.35 6.94
CA GLU A 31 5.56 4.93 6.96
C GLU A 31 4.98 4.30 8.21
N ALA A 32 4.41 3.12 8.06
CA ALA A 32 3.81 2.37 9.16
C ALA A 32 4.41 0.96 9.21
N VAL A 33 4.41 0.36 10.40
CA VAL A 33 5.06 -0.94 10.64
C VAL A 33 4.07 -2.09 10.92
N ASP A 34 2.81 -1.77 11.16
CA ASP A 34 1.74 -2.76 11.36
C ASP A 34 0.39 -2.13 11.02
N GLY A 35 -0.69 -2.91 11.14
CA GLY A 35 -2.01 -2.43 10.76
C GLY A 35 -2.54 -1.31 11.65
N PHE A 36 -2.27 -1.37 12.95
CA PHE A 36 -2.71 -0.31 13.87
C PHE A 36 -2.01 0.99 13.56
N ASP A 37 -0.70 0.93 13.34
CA ASP A 37 0.11 2.09 12.99
C ASP A 37 -0.36 2.69 11.65
N THR A 38 -0.72 1.81 10.70
CA THR A 38 -1.24 2.24 9.40
C THR A 38 -2.52 3.05 9.54
N LEU A 39 -3.49 2.53 10.32
CA LEU A 39 -4.77 3.20 10.50
C LEU A 39 -4.60 4.55 11.18
N GLU A 40 -3.74 4.61 12.19
CA GLU A 40 -3.48 5.85 12.92
C GLU A 40 -2.85 6.91 12.01
N LYS A 41 -1.81 6.54 11.28
CA LYS A 41 -1.08 7.48 10.43
C LYS A 41 -1.83 7.86 9.17
N PHE A 42 -2.64 6.95 8.64
CA PHE A 42 -3.39 7.20 7.40
C PHE A 42 -4.29 8.43 7.53
N GLU A 43 -4.98 8.55 8.65
CA GLU A 43 -5.93 9.63 8.86
C GLU A 43 -5.26 11.01 8.78
N SER A 44 -4.07 11.15 9.37
CA SER A 44 -3.35 12.43 9.36
C SER A 44 -2.56 12.64 8.08
N ALA A 45 -2.03 11.59 7.48
CA ALA A 45 -1.19 11.71 6.29
C ALA A 45 -2.00 11.98 5.02
N LYS A 46 -3.21 11.46 4.93
CA LYS A 46 -4.10 11.61 3.77
C LYS A 46 -3.38 11.36 2.45
N PRO A 47 -2.76 10.18 2.28
CA PRO A 47 -1.98 9.92 1.07
C PRO A 47 -2.88 9.75 -0.15
N ASP A 48 -2.30 9.99 -1.32
CA ASP A 48 -2.98 9.72 -2.59
C ASP A 48 -3.05 8.23 -2.86
N VAL A 49 -2.02 7.48 -2.42
CA VAL A 49 -1.98 6.03 -2.57
C VAL A 49 -1.22 5.42 -1.39
N LEU A 50 -1.69 4.26 -0.93
CA LEU A 50 -1.06 3.48 0.13
C LEU A 50 -0.56 2.16 -0.43
N PHE A 51 0.71 1.86 -0.24
CA PHE A 51 1.27 0.52 -0.48
C PHE A 51 1.20 -0.24 0.84
N LEU A 52 0.48 -1.33 0.87
CA LEU A 52 0.16 -2.07 2.09
C LEU A 52 0.59 -3.52 1.98
N ASP A 53 1.56 -3.92 2.82
CA ASP A 53 2.00 -5.31 2.89
C ASP A 53 0.91 -6.17 3.53
N VAL A 54 0.67 -7.35 2.97
CA VAL A 54 -0.31 -8.29 3.50
C VAL A 54 0.16 -8.88 4.84
N ALA A 55 1.45 -9.22 4.94
CA ALA A 55 1.99 -9.92 6.12
C ALA A 55 2.62 -8.92 7.08
N MET A 56 1.87 -8.48 8.07
CA MET A 56 2.37 -7.61 9.14
C MET A 56 1.98 -8.17 10.50
N PRO A 57 2.78 -7.91 11.56
CA PRO A 57 2.44 -8.36 12.90
C PRO A 57 1.27 -7.55 13.48
N LYS A 58 0.67 -8.04 14.56
CA LYS A 58 -0.38 -7.42 15.34
C LYS A 58 -1.70 -7.31 14.58
N LYS A 59 -1.72 -6.59 13.47
CA LYS A 59 -2.88 -6.45 12.59
C LYS A 59 -2.37 -6.50 11.16
N ASP A 60 -2.77 -7.52 10.43
CA ASP A 60 -2.25 -7.76 9.07
C ASP A 60 -2.86 -6.83 8.02
N GLY A 61 -2.33 -6.95 6.79
CA GLY A 61 -2.75 -6.08 5.70
C GLY A 61 -4.21 -6.27 5.30
N MET A 62 -4.72 -7.50 5.31
CA MET A 62 -6.11 -7.76 4.95
C MET A 62 -7.08 -7.11 5.96
N GLU A 63 -6.81 -7.29 7.25
CA GLU A 63 -7.63 -6.67 8.29
C GLU A 63 -7.59 -5.15 8.19
N THR A 64 -6.41 -4.60 7.91
CA THR A 64 -6.21 -3.17 7.74
C THR A 64 -6.99 -2.66 6.53
N LEU A 65 -6.92 -3.37 5.41
CA LEU A 65 -7.65 -3.02 4.19
C LEU A 65 -9.15 -2.98 4.44
N ILE A 66 -9.69 -3.99 5.12
CA ILE A 66 -11.11 -4.06 5.43
C ILE A 66 -11.55 -2.80 6.20
N GLU A 67 -10.78 -2.40 7.20
CA GLU A 67 -11.11 -1.21 7.98
C GLU A 67 -10.98 0.07 7.16
N LEU A 68 -9.94 0.19 6.34
CA LEU A 68 -9.75 1.36 5.48
C LEU A 68 -10.91 1.52 4.49
N MET A 69 -11.40 0.42 3.96
CA MET A 69 -12.49 0.46 2.97
C MET A 69 -13.83 0.86 3.57
N LYS A 70 -13.94 0.90 4.89
CA LYS A 70 -15.13 1.42 5.57
C LYS A 70 -15.12 2.94 5.68
N SER A 71 -13.97 3.57 5.47
CA SER A 71 -13.85 5.02 5.57
C SER A 71 -14.44 5.71 4.32
N ASN A 72 -14.77 6.98 4.44
CA ASN A 72 -15.30 7.78 3.35
C ASN A 72 -14.55 9.11 3.29
N PRO A 73 -13.86 9.45 2.19
CA PRO A 73 -13.78 8.66 0.95
C PRO A 73 -12.90 7.41 1.11
N LYS A 74 -13.14 6.43 0.27
CA LYS A 74 -12.35 5.21 0.29
C LYS A 74 -10.95 5.47 -0.24
N PRO A 75 -9.93 4.93 0.44
CA PRO A 75 -8.55 5.16 0.02
C PRO A 75 -8.18 4.31 -1.20
N LYS A 76 -7.13 4.72 -1.88
CA LYS A 76 -6.53 3.94 -2.97
C LYS A 76 -5.40 3.12 -2.38
N VAL A 77 -5.58 1.81 -2.35
CA VAL A 77 -4.65 0.88 -1.71
C VAL A 77 -4.11 -0.11 -2.73
N VAL A 78 -2.78 -0.22 -2.80
CA VAL A 78 -2.09 -1.23 -3.59
C VAL A 78 -1.49 -2.22 -2.61
N MET A 79 -1.91 -3.49 -2.71
CA MET A 79 -1.40 -4.53 -1.82
C MET A 79 -0.04 -5.02 -2.28
N ILE A 80 0.86 -5.31 -1.35
CA ILE A 80 2.14 -5.92 -1.64
C ILE A 80 2.18 -7.26 -0.91
N THR A 81 2.53 -8.33 -1.62
CA THR A 81 2.55 -9.66 -1.04
C THR A 81 3.72 -10.48 -1.57
N ALA A 82 4.31 -11.30 -0.69
CA ALA A 82 5.30 -12.30 -1.08
C ALA A 82 4.62 -13.61 -1.49
N LEU A 83 3.31 -13.70 -1.26
CA LEU A 83 2.56 -14.93 -1.48
C LEU A 83 1.93 -14.92 -2.86
N ASP A 84 2.14 -16.01 -3.61
CA ASP A 84 1.49 -16.22 -4.89
C ASP A 84 0.19 -16.99 -4.66
N ASP A 85 -0.68 -16.41 -3.85
CA ASP A 85 -1.95 -17.00 -3.45
C ASP A 85 -3.08 -16.24 -4.16
N MET A 86 -3.61 -16.84 -5.21
CA MET A 86 -4.65 -16.22 -6.02
C MET A 86 -5.92 -15.95 -5.22
N GLU A 87 -6.26 -16.82 -4.27
CA GLU A 87 -7.44 -16.62 -3.44
C GLU A 87 -7.28 -15.37 -2.57
N LEU A 88 -6.13 -15.20 -1.94
CA LEU A 88 -5.85 -14.02 -1.13
C LEU A 88 -5.89 -12.74 -1.97
N ILE A 89 -5.28 -12.78 -3.15
CA ILE A 89 -5.27 -11.64 -4.07
C ILE A 89 -6.70 -11.27 -4.48
N GLN A 90 -7.51 -12.26 -4.85
CA GLN A 90 -8.90 -12.02 -5.23
C GLN A 90 -9.70 -11.45 -4.08
N ASN A 91 -9.46 -11.93 -2.85
CA ASN A 91 -10.14 -11.40 -1.67
C ASN A 91 -9.78 -9.94 -1.43
N CYS A 92 -8.50 -9.57 -1.59
CA CYS A 92 -8.08 -8.18 -1.46
C CYS A 92 -8.78 -7.28 -2.48
N ILE A 93 -8.83 -7.70 -3.72
CA ILE A 93 -9.50 -6.94 -4.79
C ILE A 93 -11.00 -6.83 -4.49
N SER A 94 -11.63 -7.92 -4.05
CA SER A 94 -13.06 -7.92 -3.70
C SER A 94 -13.39 -6.95 -2.57
N VAL A 95 -12.47 -6.80 -1.62
CA VAL A 95 -12.65 -5.86 -0.50
C VAL A 95 -12.50 -4.41 -0.96
N GLY A 96 -11.73 -4.17 -2.00
CA GLY A 96 -11.59 -2.84 -2.56
C GLY A 96 -10.16 -2.40 -2.86
N ALA A 97 -9.18 -3.30 -2.76
CA ALA A 97 -7.83 -2.96 -3.16
C ALA A 97 -7.81 -2.61 -4.65
N LEU A 98 -7.08 -1.57 -5.00
CA LEU A 98 -7.00 -1.08 -6.36
C LEU A 98 -6.18 -2.01 -7.25
N ALA A 99 -5.12 -2.56 -6.68
CA ALA A 99 -4.19 -3.44 -7.41
C ALA A 99 -3.35 -4.23 -6.40
N TYR A 100 -2.52 -5.12 -6.90
CA TYR A 100 -1.56 -5.85 -6.08
C TYR A 100 -0.22 -5.95 -6.80
N ILE A 101 0.83 -6.10 -6.02
CA ILE A 101 2.19 -6.30 -6.52
C ILE A 101 2.80 -7.45 -5.72
N THR A 102 3.47 -8.38 -6.40
CA THR A 102 4.15 -9.50 -5.74
C THR A 102 5.63 -9.19 -5.54
N LYS A 103 6.19 -9.70 -4.44
CA LYS A 103 7.62 -9.62 -4.17
C LYS A 103 8.34 -10.76 -4.89
N PRO A 104 9.50 -10.55 -5.50
CA PRO A 104 10.19 -9.27 -5.62
C PRO A 104 9.56 -8.36 -6.67
N PHE A 105 9.63 -7.06 -6.43
CA PHE A 105 9.12 -6.07 -7.36
C PHE A 105 10.26 -5.15 -7.82
N ASP A 106 10.06 -4.46 -8.93
CA ASP A 106 11.01 -3.48 -9.43
C ASP A 106 10.41 -2.07 -9.42
N THR A 107 11.21 -1.09 -9.81
CA THR A 107 10.78 0.31 -9.80
C THR A 107 9.60 0.54 -10.73
N ASP A 108 9.58 -0.10 -11.90
CA ASP A 108 8.47 0.07 -12.83
C ASP A 108 7.15 -0.43 -12.25
N ASP A 109 7.18 -1.55 -11.52
CA ASP A 109 5.98 -2.08 -10.86
C ASP A 109 5.37 -1.02 -9.93
N ILE A 110 6.23 -0.37 -9.15
CA ILE A 110 5.78 0.63 -8.17
C ILE A 110 5.27 1.90 -8.87
N LEU A 111 6.02 2.41 -9.84
CA LEU A 111 5.65 3.64 -10.52
C LEU A 111 4.40 3.47 -11.39
N ASN A 112 4.24 2.30 -12.01
CA ASN A 112 3.03 1.99 -12.78
C ASN A 112 1.80 1.92 -11.87
N ALA A 113 1.95 1.36 -10.67
CA ALA A 113 0.85 1.31 -9.70
C ALA A 113 0.41 2.71 -9.27
N ILE A 114 1.36 3.62 -9.06
CA ILE A 114 1.04 5.00 -8.72
C ILE A 114 0.28 5.67 -9.87
N SER A 115 0.76 5.51 -11.10
CA SER A 115 0.08 6.06 -12.27
C SER A 115 -1.33 5.52 -12.42
N PHE A 116 -1.50 4.22 -12.22
CA PHE A 116 -2.82 3.58 -12.27
C PHE A 116 -3.76 4.17 -11.21
N ALA A 117 -3.25 4.44 -10.02
CA ALA A 117 -4.06 5.02 -8.94
C ALA A 117 -4.62 6.39 -9.32
N PHE A 118 -3.86 7.19 -10.07
CA PHE A 118 -4.33 8.48 -10.53
C PHE A 118 -5.32 8.40 -11.68
N GLU A 119 -5.28 7.36 -12.47
CA GLU A 119 -6.23 7.14 -13.56
C GLU A 119 -7.59 6.68 -13.05
N GLU A 120 -7.63 6.03 -11.88
CA GLU A 120 -8.86 5.56 -11.25
C GLU A 120 -9.61 6.71 -10.60
N LYS A 121 -10.84 6.92 -11.01
CA LYS A 121 -11.67 8.03 -10.50
C LYS A 121 -12.89 7.56 -9.77
#